data_02cd655df7ca7feca195b79208e440ca
#
_entry.id   02cd655df7ca7feca195b79208e440ca
#
_cell.length_a   1.000
_cell.length_b   1.000
_cell.length_c   1.000
_cell.angle_alpha   90.00
_cell.angle_beta   90.00
_cell.angle_gamma   90.00
#
_symmetry.space_group_name_H-M   'P 1'
#
loop_
_entity.id
_entity.type
_entity.pdbx_description
1 polymer ?
#
loop_
_entity_poly.entity_id
_entity_poly.type
_entity_poly.pdbx_seq_one_letter_code
_entity_poly.pdbx_strand_id
1 'polypeptide(L)'
;MVLPGFLSDSRAYGKLEDALRARGHPTTIVDMRTTNWLPTLAGGSFRFYLDAVDRTVQGHADAHGEPCTLVAHSAGGWLARIWLGGEVYDERIYAGARKGTCDALVTLGTPHLTLELYPFGRIPERRRGERSTLSERARSSSAAFANEMYPGAFESQVTYLSVCGRAVQGNKATKDGRMAALAYQCNSGPPGATAWGDGVTDIECADFGVPLLTPDGVFHNPGGPQRWYGSPDVIPIWLARLEELLAKKG
;
A
#
# COMPACT_ATOMS: atom_id res chain seq x y z
N MET A 1 -9.78 -6.33 -6.27
CA MET A 1 -9.99 -4.89 -6.05
C MET A 1 -8.67 -4.15 -6.13
N VAL A 2 -8.57 -3.06 -6.92
CA VAL A 2 -7.35 -2.23 -6.98
C VAL A 2 -7.53 -1.01 -6.08
N LEU A 3 -6.58 -0.80 -5.18
CA LEU A 3 -6.54 0.29 -4.20
C LEU A 3 -5.50 1.33 -4.62
N PRO A 4 -5.91 2.56 -5.01
CA PRO A 4 -4.99 3.62 -5.45
C PRO A 4 -4.04 4.10 -4.35
N GLY A 5 -2.85 4.57 -4.76
CA GLY A 5 -1.87 5.21 -3.88
C GLY A 5 -2.23 6.65 -3.53
N PHE A 6 -1.44 7.24 -2.62
CA PHE A 6 -1.61 8.63 -2.16
C PHE A 6 -1.57 9.63 -3.32
N LEU A 7 -2.48 10.61 -3.31
CA LEU A 7 -2.69 11.62 -4.36
C LEU A 7 -2.99 11.06 -5.76
N SER A 8 -3.20 9.75 -5.89
CA SER A 8 -3.58 9.14 -7.16
C SER A 8 -5.05 9.30 -7.47
N ASP A 9 -5.34 9.34 -8.77
CA ASP A 9 -6.69 9.23 -9.32
C ASP A 9 -6.90 7.79 -9.79
N SER A 10 -8.09 7.22 -9.60
CA SER A 10 -8.42 5.83 -10.00
C SER A 10 -8.16 5.57 -11.49
N ARG A 11 -8.32 6.58 -12.35
CA ARG A 11 -8.06 6.48 -13.80
C ARG A 11 -6.63 6.10 -14.15
N ALA A 12 -5.65 6.40 -13.28
CA ALA A 12 -4.25 6.01 -13.49
C ALA A 12 -4.04 4.49 -13.50
N TYR A 13 -4.98 3.73 -12.95
CA TYR A 13 -4.92 2.27 -12.83
C TYR A 13 -5.71 1.52 -13.90
N GLY A 14 -6.35 2.19 -14.85
CA GLY A 14 -7.18 1.57 -15.88
C GLY A 14 -6.42 0.51 -16.69
N LYS A 15 -5.15 0.76 -17.05
CA LYS A 15 -4.32 -0.24 -17.75
C LYS A 15 -4.07 -1.51 -16.92
N LEU A 16 -3.89 -1.37 -15.61
CA LEU A 16 -3.78 -2.52 -14.70
C LEU A 16 -5.09 -3.29 -14.62
N GLU A 17 -6.21 -2.60 -14.50
CA GLU A 17 -7.55 -3.20 -14.50
C GLU A 17 -7.78 -3.99 -15.80
N ASP A 18 -7.56 -3.38 -16.96
CA ASP A 18 -7.73 -4.02 -18.27
C ASP A 18 -6.83 -5.26 -18.40
N ALA A 19 -5.58 -5.16 -17.96
CA ALA A 19 -4.62 -6.25 -18.04
C ALA A 19 -4.95 -7.42 -17.11
N LEU A 20 -5.53 -7.18 -15.94
CA LEU A 20 -6.03 -8.22 -15.04
C LEU A 20 -7.30 -8.86 -15.58
N ARG A 21 -8.24 -8.07 -16.10
CA ARG A 21 -9.46 -8.57 -16.76
C ARG A 21 -9.14 -9.44 -17.96
N ALA A 22 -8.18 -9.04 -18.79
CA ALA A 22 -7.73 -9.83 -19.93
C ALA A 22 -7.13 -11.19 -19.54
N ARG A 23 -6.71 -11.36 -18.28
CA ARG A 23 -6.20 -12.61 -17.70
C ARG A 23 -7.27 -13.41 -16.95
N GLY A 24 -8.53 -12.99 -17.03
CA GLY A 24 -9.65 -13.69 -16.40
C GLY A 24 -9.91 -13.29 -14.94
N HIS A 25 -9.28 -12.21 -14.45
CA HIS A 25 -9.51 -11.70 -13.11
C HIS A 25 -10.48 -10.50 -13.15
N PRO A 26 -11.78 -10.68 -12.80
CA PRO A 26 -12.71 -9.55 -12.68
C PRO A 26 -12.14 -8.50 -11.71
N THR A 27 -11.98 -7.29 -12.21
CA THR A 27 -11.26 -6.25 -11.46
C THR A 27 -12.10 -4.99 -11.36
N THR A 28 -12.10 -4.38 -10.18
CA THR A 28 -12.72 -3.07 -9.91
C THR A 28 -11.70 -2.20 -9.18
N ILE A 29 -11.57 -0.94 -9.60
CA ILE A 29 -10.73 0.05 -8.92
C ILE A 29 -11.60 0.80 -7.91
N VAL A 30 -11.11 0.94 -6.68
CA VAL A 30 -11.76 1.81 -5.67
C VAL A 30 -11.76 3.25 -6.20
N ASP A 31 -12.96 3.84 -6.32
CA ASP A 31 -13.11 5.19 -6.88
C ASP A 31 -12.45 6.23 -5.97
N MET A 32 -11.42 6.87 -6.52
CA MET A 32 -10.61 7.86 -5.83
C MET A 32 -10.21 8.96 -6.80
N ARG A 33 -10.38 10.21 -6.38
CA ARG A 33 -9.92 11.39 -7.13
C ARG A 33 -8.80 12.08 -6.37
N THR A 34 -7.87 12.71 -7.07
CA THR A 34 -6.78 13.46 -6.45
C THR A 34 -7.29 14.47 -5.41
N THR A 35 -8.45 15.08 -5.63
CA THR A 35 -9.07 16.04 -4.69
C THR A 35 -9.53 15.42 -3.38
N ASN A 36 -9.84 14.11 -3.34
CA ASN A 36 -10.25 13.44 -2.11
C ASN A 36 -9.13 13.42 -1.05
N TRP A 37 -7.87 13.52 -1.49
CA TRP A 37 -6.70 13.50 -0.62
C TRP A 37 -6.39 14.85 0.04
N LEU A 38 -6.98 15.97 -0.43
CA LEU A 38 -6.67 17.32 0.07
C LEU A 38 -6.82 17.47 1.60
N PRO A 39 -7.84 16.90 2.27
CA PRO A 39 -7.95 16.99 3.73
C PRO A 39 -6.74 16.40 4.47
N THR A 40 -6.10 15.36 3.92
CA THR A 40 -4.94 14.73 4.57
C THR A 40 -3.71 15.62 4.57
N LEU A 41 -3.58 16.50 3.58
CA LEU A 41 -2.50 17.50 3.53
C LEU A 41 -2.61 18.52 4.67
N ALA A 42 -3.81 18.70 5.24
CA ALA A 42 -4.07 19.53 6.42
C ALA A 42 -4.10 18.70 7.72
N GLY A 43 -3.69 17.43 7.68
CA GLY A 43 -3.65 16.55 8.84
C GLY A 43 -4.94 15.76 9.09
N GLY A 44 -5.87 15.72 8.13
CA GLY A 44 -7.07 14.89 8.19
C GLY A 44 -6.76 13.40 8.12
N SER A 45 -7.65 12.56 8.65
CA SER A 45 -7.54 11.11 8.59
C SER A 45 -7.84 10.55 7.20
N PHE A 46 -7.50 9.27 6.98
CA PHE A 46 -7.83 8.54 5.75
C PHE A 46 -9.19 7.83 5.81
N ARG A 47 -10.07 8.21 6.71
CA ARG A 47 -11.40 7.61 6.84
C ARG A 47 -12.18 7.60 5.53
N PHE A 48 -12.13 8.69 4.76
CA PHE A 48 -12.78 8.76 3.44
C PHE A 48 -12.32 7.62 2.50
N TYR A 49 -11.03 7.28 2.54
CA TYR A 49 -10.45 6.22 1.73
C TYR A 49 -10.92 4.85 2.21
N LEU A 50 -10.84 4.60 3.51
CA LEU A 50 -11.27 3.34 4.13
C LEU A 50 -12.77 3.11 3.93
N ASP A 51 -13.59 4.16 4.00
CA ASP A 51 -15.01 4.11 3.70
C ASP A 51 -15.29 3.77 2.22
N ALA A 52 -14.46 4.26 1.30
CA ALA A 52 -14.57 3.91 -0.12
C ALA A 52 -14.19 2.44 -0.37
N VAL A 53 -13.11 1.96 0.27
CA VAL A 53 -12.73 0.54 0.22
C VAL A 53 -13.85 -0.33 0.77
N ASP A 54 -14.38 0.00 1.96
CA ASP A 54 -15.44 -0.77 2.63
C ASP A 54 -16.70 -0.89 1.74
N ARG A 55 -17.15 0.22 1.15
CA ARG A 55 -18.29 0.22 0.23
C ARG A 55 -18.04 -0.63 -1.02
N THR A 56 -16.84 -0.52 -1.61
CA THR A 56 -16.52 -1.24 -2.85
C THR A 56 -16.43 -2.75 -2.61
N VAL A 57 -15.77 -3.16 -1.52
CA VAL A 57 -15.64 -4.58 -1.16
C VAL A 57 -16.98 -5.16 -0.73
N GLN A 58 -17.76 -4.43 0.08
CA GLN A 58 -19.07 -4.91 0.50
C GLN A 58 -20.02 -5.06 -0.71
N GLY A 59 -20.04 -4.08 -1.62
CA GLY A 59 -20.85 -4.19 -2.85
C GLY A 59 -20.44 -5.38 -3.74
N HIS A 60 -19.15 -5.74 -3.75
CA HIS A 60 -18.69 -6.97 -4.43
C HIS A 60 -19.18 -8.23 -3.72
N ALA A 61 -19.02 -8.30 -2.41
CA ALA A 61 -19.47 -9.46 -1.62
C ALA A 61 -20.96 -9.68 -1.73
N ASP A 62 -21.76 -8.60 -1.68
CA ASP A 62 -23.21 -8.66 -1.84
C ASP A 62 -23.63 -9.15 -3.23
N ALA A 63 -22.87 -8.79 -4.28
CA ALA A 63 -23.17 -9.16 -5.65
C ALA A 63 -22.71 -10.58 -6.04
N HIS A 64 -21.63 -11.07 -5.45
CA HIS A 64 -20.95 -12.31 -5.89
C HIS A 64 -20.86 -13.38 -4.81
N GLY A 65 -20.98 -13.03 -3.53
CA GLY A 65 -20.86 -13.99 -2.42
C GLY A 65 -19.45 -14.55 -2.19
N GLU A 66 -18.43 -14.01 -2.88
CA GLU A 66 -17.07 -14.48 -2.84
C GLU A 66 -16.11 -13.43 -2.27
N PRO A 67 -15.05 -13.85 -1.55
CA PRO A 67 -14.01 -12.92 -1.10
C PRO A 67 -13.24 -12.36 -2.30
N CYS A 68 -12.68 -11.17 -2.13
CA CYS A 68 -11.85 -10.54 -3.15
C CYS A 68 -10.39 -10.44 -2.72
N THR A 69 -9.48 -10.44 -3.70
CA THR A 69 -8.08 -10.06 -3.50
C THR A 69 -7.94 -8.54 -3.57
N LEU A 70 -7.26 -7.94 -2.58
CA LEU A 70 -6.87 -6.54 -2.60
C LEU A 70 -5.50 -6.39 -3.26
N VAL A 71 -5.41 -5.59 -4.32
CA VAL A 71 -4.16 -5.19 -4.98
C VAL A 71 -3.93 -3.71 -4.67
N ALA A 72 -3.08 -3.43 -3.72
CA ALA A 72 -2.94 -2.12 -3.10
C ALA A 72 -1.60 -1.46 -3.46
N HIS A 73 -1.66 -0.29 -4.10
CA HIS A 73 -0.48 0.45 -4.54
C HIS A 73 -0.06 1.50 -3.51
N SER A 74 1.25 1.62 -3.26
CA SER A 74 1.83 2.71 -2.44
C SER A 74 1.14 2.79 -1.07
N ALA A 75 0.71 3.96 -0.62
CA ALA A 75 -0.01 4.14 0.64
C ALA A 75 -1.28 3.26 0.77
N GLY A 76 -1.88 2.85 -0.35
CA GLY A 76 -3.02 1.92 -0.34
C GLY A 76 -2.74 0.62 0.41
N GLY A 77 -1.47 0.17 0.46
CA GLY A 77 -1.11 -1.09 1.12
C GLY A 77 -1.22 -1.02 2.64
N TRP A 78 -0.68 0.00 3.31
CA TRP A 78 -0.85 0.12 4.76
C TRP A 78 -2.28 0.58 5.13
N LEU A 79 -2.99 1.30 4.25
CA LEU A 79 -4.42 1.57 4.42
C LEU A 79 -5.26 0.29 4.33
N ALA A 80 -4.92 -0.63 3.42
CA ALA A 80 -5.57 -1.94 3.35
C ALA A 80 -5.40 -2.74 4.65
N ARG A 81 -4.22 -2.66 5.31
CA ARG A 81 -4.00 -3.29 6.62
C ARG A 81 -4.91 -2.71 7.69
N ILE A 82 -5.13 -1.39 7.70
CA ILE A 82 -6.09 -0.74 8.62
C ILE A 82 -7.51 -1.22 8.34
N TRP A 83 -7.90 -1.31 7.08
CA TRP A 83 -9.24 -1.78 6.70
C TRP A 83 -9.48 -3.26 7.06
N LEU A 84 -8.46 -4.12 6.89
CA LEU A 84 -8.52 -5.53 7.28
C LEU A 84 -8.66 -5.71 8.80
N GLY A 85 -8.03 -4.83 9.57
CA GLY A 85 -7.91 -4.94 11.01
C GLY A 85 -9.15 -4.57 11.81
N GLY A 86 -9.18 -4.96 13.07
CA GLY A 86 -10.33 -4.82 13.97
C GLY A 86 -10.24 -3.69 15.00
N GLU A 87 -9.18 -2.86 14.96
CA GLU A 87 -9.04 -1.75 15.91
C GLU A 87 -9.76 -0.49 15.42
N VAL A 88 -10.09 0.37 16.37
CA VAL A 88 -10.75 1.65 16.06
C VAL A 88 -9.77 2.57 15.34
N TYR A 89 -10.13 3.02 14.14
CA TYR A 89 -9.46 4.06 13.38
C TYR A 89 -10.43 5.20 13.10
N ASP A 90 -10.11 6.40 13.61
CA ASP A 90 -10.95 7.60 13.46
C ASP A 90 -12.44 7.32 13.74
N GLU A 91 -12.71 6.82 14.96
CA GLU A 91 -14.04 6.47 15.49
C GLU A 91 -14.77 5.31 14.77
N ARG A 92 -14.11 4.59 13.85
CA ARG A 92 -14.70 3.49 13.09
C ARG A 92 -13.85 2.21 13.16
N ILE A 93 -14.53 1.06 13.20
CA ILE A 93 -13.95 -0.27 13.04
C ILE A 93 -14.36 -0.81 11.67
N TYR A 94 -13.38 -1.24 10.85
CA TYR A 94 -13.65 -1.81 9.53
C TYR A 94 -13.71 -3.34 9.57
N ALA A 95 -12.74 -3.99 10.18
CA ALA A 95 -12.66 -5.43 10.41
C ALA A 95 -12.89 -6.28 9.13
N GLY A 96 -12.32 -5.84 8.00
CA GLY A 96 -12.53 -6.46 6.69
C GLY A 96 -12.15 -7.94 6.64
N ALA A 97 -11.06 -8.33 7.31
CA ALA A 97 -10.65 -9.73 7.38
C ALA A 97 -11.68 -10.62 8.10
N ARG A 98 -12.22 -10.13 9.22
CA ARG A 98 -13.24 -10.89 10.01
C ARG A 98 -14.56 -11.03 9.29
N LYS A 99 -14.87 -10.16 8.32
CA LYS A 99 -16.07 -10.27 7.48
C LYS A 99 -15.97 -11.40 6.45
N GLY A 100 -14.76 -11.99 6.24
CA GLY A 100 -14.53 -13.00 5.22
C GLY A 100 -14.65 -12.48 3.78
N THR A 101 -14.58 -11.15 3.59
CA THR A 101 -14.75 -10.50 2.29
C THR A 101 -13.43 -10.32 1.53
N CYS A 102 -12.30 -10.73 2.13
CA CYS A 102 -10.97 -10.63 1.53
C CYS A 102 -10.15 -11.89 1.84
N ASP A 103 -9.57 -12.50 0.81
CA ASP A 103 -8.72 -13.69 0.87
C ASP A 103 -7.23 -13.39 0.73
N ALA A 104 -6.88 -12.28 0.09
CA ALA A 104 -5.49 -11.90 -0.11
C ALA A 104 -5.25 -10.38 -0.16
N LEU A 105 -4.07 -9.97 0.28
CA LEU A 105 -3.53 -8.61 0.12
C LEU A 105 -2.19 -8.67 -0.61
N VAL A 106 -2.15 -8.12 -1.82
CA VAL A 106 -0.92 -7.83 -2.56
C VAL A 106 -0.62 -6.35 -2.44
N THR A 107 0.56 -5.99 -1.95
CA THR A 107 1.01 -4.61 -1.88
C THR A 107 2.08 -4.32 -2.94
N LEU A 108 1.93 -3.24 -3.67
CA LEU A 108 2.78 -2.84 -4.79
C LEU A 108 3.50 -1.54 -4.44
N GLY A 109 4.79 -1.60 -4.13
CA GLY A 109 5.59 -0.44 -3.76
C GLY A 109 5.11 0.29 -2.51
N THR A 110 4.55 -0.42 -1.55
CA THR A 110 4.04 0.20 -0.32
C THR A 110 5.17 0.50 0.66
N PRO A 111 5.31 1.75 1.13
CA PRO A 111 6.27 2.08 2.19
C PRO A 111 5.69 1.69 3.56
N HIS A 112 5.68 0.38 3.86
CA HIS A 112 5.08 -0.15 5.08
C HIS A 112 5.75 0.37 6.34
N LEU A 113 7.09 0.38 6.38
CA LEU A 113 7.86 0.75 7.56
C LEU A 113 8.32 2.21 7.54
N THR A 114 7.62 3.07 6.78
CA THR A 114 8.02 4.47 6.63
C THR A 114 8.13 5.19 7.98
N LEU A 115 9.21 5.94 8.14
CA LEU A 115 9.41 6.85 9.27
C LEU A 115 8.71 8.19 9.06
N GLU A 116 8.21 8.45 7.85
CA GLU A 116 7.57 9.70 7.49
C GLU A 116 6.20 9.82 8.15
N LEU A 117 6.00 10.91 8.87
CA LEU A 117 4.76 11.19 9.58
C LEU A 117 3.79 12.08 8.78
N TYR A 118 4.30 12.79 7.80
CA TYR A 118 3.55 13.71 6.96
C TYR A 118 3.80 13.38 5.48
N PRO A 119 2.78 13.34 4.63
CA PRO A 119 1.38 13.72 4.82
C PRO A 119 0.45 12.56 5.24
N PHE A 120 0.99 11.49 5.83
CA PHE A 120 0.26 10.24 6.12
C PHE A 120 -0.69 10.33 7.32
N GLY A 121 -1.62 11.31 7.26
CA GLY A 121 -2.73 11.43 8.18
C GLY A 121 -2.30 11.60 9.62
N ARG A 122 -1.89 12.79 10.00
CA ARG A 122 -1.74 13.11 11.43
C ARG A 122 -3.12 13.06 12.07
N ILE A 123 -3.27 12.20 13.04
CA ILE A 123 -4.31 12.42 14.06
C ILE A 123 -3.88 13.67 14.83
N PRO A 124 -4.74 14.71 14.90
CA PRO A 124 -4.32 16.02 15.42
C PRO A 124 -3.86 15.91 16.88
N GLU A 125 -2.96 16.78 17.23
CA GLU A 125 -2.44 17.14 18.54
C GLU A 125 -1.10 16.50 18.93
N ARG A 126 -0.04 17.17 18.48
CA ARG A 126 1.20 17.21 19.24
C ARG A 126 1.87 18.56 19.18
N ARG A 127 2.17 19.09 20.34
CA ARG A 127 3.08 20.23 20.50
C ARG A 127 4.48 19.81 20.05
N ARG A 128 5.09 20.64 19.21
CA ARG A 128 6.45 20.46 18.70
C ARG A 128 7.42 20.29 19.88
N GLY A 129 8.07 19.13 20.00
CA GLY A 129 9.13 18.91 21.00
C GLY A 129 8.90 17.81 22.05
N GLU A 130 7.72 17.20 22.12
CA GLU A 130 7.49 16.11 23.08
C GLU A 130 7.96 14.75 22.52
N ARG A 131 8.72 13.99 23.32
CA ARG A 131 9.09 12.59 23.01
C ARG A 131 7.85 11.71 23.13
N SER A 132 7.51 11.03 22.04
CA SER A 132 6.35 10.13 21.99
C SER A 132 6.74 8.69 22.22
N THR A 133 5.91 7.97 22.96
CA THR A 133 5.89 6.51 23.02
C THR A 133 5.46 5.95 21.64
N LEU A 134 5.68 4.65 21.39
CA LEU A 134 5.22 4.00 20.15
C LEU A 134 3.70 4.16 19.97
N SER A 135 2.91 4.00 21.04
CA SER A 135 1.46 4.19 21.01
C SER A 135 1.02 5.62 20.69
N GLU A 136 1.81 6.62 21.05
CA GLU A 136 1.56 8.02 20.68
C GLU A 136 1.96 8.32 19.23
N ARG A 137 2.98 7.64 18.69
CA ARG A 137 3.33 7.71 17.25
C ARG A 137 2.24 7.07 16.40
N ALA A 138 1.71 5.93 16.81
CA ALA A 138 0.59 5.27 16.14
C ALA A 138 -0.65 6.16 16.08
N ARG A 139 -0.88 6.97 17.12
CA ARG A 139 -1.95 7.98 17.13
C ARG A 139 -1.66 9.22 16.27
N SER A 140 -0.40 9.44 15.89
CA SER A 140 0.01 10.61 15.11
C SER A 140 0.23 10.35 13.63
N SER A 141 0.28 9.07 13.19
CA SER A 141 0.48 8.67 11.79
C SER A 141 -0.30 7.40 11.49
N SER A 142 -1.07 7.41 10.41
CA SER A 142 -1.81 6.21 9.99
C SER A 142 -0.89 5.06 9.57
N ALA A 143 0.27 5.35 9.00
CA ALA A 143 1.27 4.31 8.69
C ALA A 143 1.86 3.70 9.97
N ALA A 144 2.20 4.52 10.97
CA ALA A 144 2.67 4.03 12.27
C ALA A 144 1.58 3.23 13.00
N PHE A 145 0.33 3.68 12.94
CA PHE A 145 -0.83 2.93 13.46
C PHE A 145 -0.94 1.54 12.81
N ALA A 146 -0.84 1.47 11.46
CA ALA A 146 -0.87 0.19 10.75
C ALA A 146 0.28 -0.75 11.17
N ASN A 147 1.47 -0.22 11.44
CA ASN A 147 2.62 -1.02 11.84
C ASN A 147 2.53 -1.51 13.29
N GLU A 148 1.98 -0.71 14.20
CA GLU A 148 1.82 -1.08 15.59
C GLU A 148 0.69 -2.10 15.77
N MET A 149 -0.46 -1.85 15.14
CA MET A 149 -1.67 -2.65 15.36
C MET A 149 -1.71 -3.92 14.49
N TYR A 150 -1.07 -3.88 13.31
CA TYR A 150 -1.21 -4.92 12.29
C TYR A 150 0.14 -5.36 11.70
N PRO A 151 1.10 -5.84 12.52
CA PRO A 151 2.41 -6.26 12.05
C PRO A 151 2.34 -7.56 11.23
N GLY A 152 3.13 -7.65 10.17
CA GLY A 152 3.28 -8.87 9.38
C GLY A 152 1.95 -9.40 8.82
N ALA A 153 1.84 -10.72 8.76
CA ALA A 153 0.62 -11.45 8.36
C ALA A 153 -0.34 -11.61 9.56
N PHE A 154 -0.85 -10.49 10.08
CA PHE A 154 -1.63 -10.44 11.33
C PHE A 154 -2.98 -11.17 11.29
N GLU A 155 -3.57 -11.38 10.12
CA GLU A 155 -4.81 -12.15 9.95
C GLU A 155 -4.52 -13.44 9.21
N SER A 156 -4.65 -14.58 9.90
CA SER A 156 -4.26 -15.89 9.38
C SER A 156 -5.09 -16.35 8.17
N GLN A 157 -6.32 -15.87 8.02
CA GLN A 157 -7.18 -16.18 6.88
C GLN A 157 -6.81 -15.39 5.61
N VAL A 158 -6.04 -14.32 5.71
CA VAL A 158 -5.61 -13.50 4.56
C VAL A 158 -4.23 -13.95 4.08
N THR A 159 -4.06 -14.12 2.77
CA THR A 159 -2.76 -14.38 2.15
C THR A 159 -2.08 -13.06 1.84
N TYR A 160 -0.80 -12.89 2.20
CA TYR A 160 -0.06 -11.65 2.02
C TYR A 160 1.08 -11.81 1.02
N LEU A 161 1.26 -10.79 0.17
CA LEU A 161 2.42 -10.66 -0.72
C LEU A 161 2.83 -9.19 -0.79
N SER A 162 4.07 -8.87 -0.46
CA SER A 162 4.68 -7.57 -0.74
C SER A 162 5.48 -7.62 -2.02
N VAL A 163 5.35 -6.59 -2.86
CA VAL A 163 6.12 -6.45 -4.11
C VAL A 163 6.75 -5.06 -4.11
N CYS A 164 8.08 -5.00 -4.17
CA CYS A 164 8.82 -3.75 -4.28
C CYS A 164 9.79 -3.80 -5.45
N GLY A 165 9.65 -2.90 -6.40
CA GLY A 165 10.51 -2.84 -7.58
C GLY A 165 11.96 -2.52 -7.22
N ARG A 166 12.91 -3.09 -7.98
CA ARG A 166 14.35 -2.84 -7.88
C ARG A 166 14.84 -2.10 -9.12
N ALA A 167 14.49 -0.81 -9.24
CA ALA A 167 14.78 -0.01 -10.43
C ALA A 167 15.90 1.01 -10.22
N VAL A 168 15.95 1.63 -9.04
CA VAL A 168 16.87 2.75 -8.77
C VAL A 168 17.60 2.51 -7.46
N GLN A 169 18.93 2.66 -7.49
CA GLN A 169 19.73 2.76 -6.27
C GLN A 169 19.88 4.21 -5.85
N GLY A 170 19.66 4.50 -4.59
CA GLY A 170 19.96 5.79 -4.01
C GLY A 170 21.45 6.10 -4.14
N ASN A 171 21.82 7.27 -4.70
CA ASN A 171 23.20 7.71 -4.86
C ASN A 171 23.26 9.22 -5.14
N LYS A 172 24.48 9.78 -5.08
CA LYS A 172 24.73 11.20 -5.40
C LYS A 172 25.15 11.45 -6.86
N ALA A 173 25.43 10.40 -7.63
CA ALA A 173 26.03 10.51 -8.96
C ALA A 173 25.03 10.88 -10.06
N THR A 174 23.82 10.33 -10.02
CA THR A 174 22.78 10.55 -11.03
C THR A 174 21.62 11.38 -10.49
N LYS A 175 20.84 12.00 -11.37
CA LYS A 175 19.62 12.74 -10.97
C LYS A 175 18.62 11.80 -10.30
N ASP A 176 18.33 10.66 -10.93
CA ASP A 176 17.36 9.69 -10.42
C ASP A 176 17.83 9.07 -9.10
N GLY A 177 19.14 8.76 -8.99
CA GLY A 177 19.72 8.27 -7.75
C GLY A 177 19.64 9.26 -6.60
N ARG A 178 19.79 10.57 -6.85
CA ARG A 178 19.61 11.62 -5.82
C ARG A 178 18.15 11.74 -5.37
N MET A 179 17.21 11.69 -6.32
CA MET A 179 15.78 11.74 -6.01
C MET A 179 15.36 10.51 -5.21
N ALA A 180 15.80 9.33 -5.63
CA ALA A 180 15.56 8.09 -4.90
C ALA A 180 16.17 8.12 -3.50
N ALA A 181 17.42 8.58 -3.35
CA ALA A 181 18.07 8.70 -2.05
C ALA A 181 17.30 9.61 -1.08
N LEU A 182 16.72 10.70 -1.57
CA LEU A 182 15.88 11.58 -0.75
C LEU A 182 14.59 10.86 -0.32
N ALA A 183 13.87 10.23 -1.26
CA ALA A 183 12.64 9.48 -0.97
C ALA A 183 12.90 8.34 0.02
N TYR A 184 13.94 7.54 -0.20
CA TYR A 184 14.29 6.42 0.67
C TYR A 184 14.76 6.87 2.06
N GLN A 185 15.43 8.03 2.16
CA GLN A 185 15.76 8.59 3.48
C GLN A 185 14.53 9.04 4.27
N CYS A 186 13.48 9.54 3.60
CA CYS A 186 12.21 9.81 4.25
C CYS A 186 11.58 8.53 4.80
N ASN A 187 11.70 7.41 4.09
CA ASN A 187 11.15 6.13 4.51
C ASN A 187 11.98 5.45 5.59
N SER A 188 13.27 5.27 5.37
CA SER A 188 14.15 4.38 6.14
C SER A 188 15.27 5.13 6.89
N GLY A 189 15.24 6.45 6.88
CA GLY A 189 16.31 7.26 7.49
C GLY A 189 17.63 7.20 6.71
N PRO A 190 18.79 7.50 7.36
CA PRO A 190 20.09 7.58 6.68
C PRO A 190 20.49 6.36 5.84
N PRO A 191 20.20 5.10 6.22
CA PRO A 191 20.47 3.92 5.38
C PRO A 191 19.81 3.98 4.00
N GLY A 192 18.64 4.59 3.89
CA GLY A 192 17.92 4.75 2.62
C GLY A 192 18.71 5.50 1.53
N ALA A 193 19.72 6.31 1.91
CA ALA A 193 20.52 7.08 0.95
C ALA A 193 21.23 6.23 -0.12
N THR A 194 21.46 4.96 0.14
CA THR A 194 22.14 4.01 -0.76
C THR A 194 21.31 2.74 -1.02
N ALA A 195 20.09 2.68 -0.53
CA ALA A 195 19.19 1.56 -0.69
C ALA A 195 18.75 1.38 -2.17
N TRP A 196 18.30 0.19 -2.50
CA TRP A 196 17.60 -0.11 -3.73
C TRP A 196 16.10 -0.02 -3.55
N GLY A 197 15.38 0.38 -4.59
CA GLY A 197 13.93 0.43 -4.59
C GLY A 197 13.34 0.82 -5.95
N ASP A 198 12.07 1.20 -5.94
CA ASP A 198 11.30 1.55 -7.13
C ASP A 198 11.39 3.04 -7.53
N GLY A 199 12.22 3.81 -6.85
CA GLY A 199 12.40 5.25 -7.01
C GLY A 199 11.63 6.10 -5.99
N VAL A 200 10.70 5.52 -5.25
CA VAL A 200 9.92 6.15 -4.17
C VAL A 200 10.01 5.34 -2.88
N THR A 201 9.79 4.05 -2.95
CA THR A 201 9.85 3.11 -1.82
C THR A 201 11.10 2.24 -1.96
N ASP A 202 11.91 2.17 -0.91
CA ASP A 202 13.02 1.25 -0.82
C ASP A 202 12.55 -0.14 -0.36
N ILE A 203 13.32 -1.17 -0.73
CA ILE A 203 12.97 -2.57 -0.50
C ILE A 203 12.82 -2.87 1.00
N GLU A 204 13.69 -2.30 1.84
CA GLU A 204 13.66 -2.53 3.28
C GLU A 204 12.38 -1.95 3.91
N CYS A 205 11.95 -0.77 3.44
CA CYS A 205 10.71 -0.15 3.89
C CYS A 205 9.46 -0.92 3.45
N ALA A 206 9.52 -1.63 2.32
CA ALA A 206 8.43 -2.45 1.82
C ALA A 206 8.34 -3.83 2.49
N ASP A 207 9.39 -4.27 3.19
CA ASP A 207 9.43 -5.54 3.91
C ASP A 207 8.78 -5.39 5.30
N PHE A 208 7.58 -5.89 5.46
CA PHE A 208 6.88 -5.89 6.74
C PHE A 208 6.68 -7.30 7.33
N GLY A 209 7.56 -8.24 6.95
CA GLY A 209 7.59 -9.59 7.52
C GLY A 209 6.63 -10.58 6.84
N VAL A 210 6.29 -10.36 5.55
CA VAL A 210 5.53 -11.27 4.70
C VAL A 210 6.36 -11.66 3.48
N PRO A 211 5.93 -12.66 2.65
CA PRO A 211 6.64 -12.94 1.40
C PRO A 211 6.87 -11.66 0.58
N LEU A 212 8.12 -11.40 0.25
CA LEU A 212 8.56 -10.21 -0.51
C LEU A 212 9.09 -10.63 -1.88
N LEU A 213 8.63 -9.93 -2.93
CA LEU A 213 9.11 -10.07 -4.29
C LEU A 213 9.73 -8.76 -4.78
N THR A 214 10.93 -8.84 -5.38
CA THR A 214 11.69 -7.65 -5.79
C THR A 214 12.04 -7.68 -7.28
N PRO A 215 11.07 -7.44 -8.20
CA PRO A 215 11.32 -7.51 -9.64
C PRO A 215 12.24 -6.38 -10.09
N ASP A 216 13.25 -6.74 -10.93
CA ASP A 216 14.22 -5.79 -11.46
C ASP A 216 13.59 -4.81 -12.46
N GLY A 217 14.07 -3.56 -12.43
CA GLY A 217 13.67 -2.52 -13.39
C GLY A 217 12.22 -2.06 -13.28
N VAL A 218 11.54 -2.34 -12.16
CA VAL A 218 10.16 -1.92 -11.91
C VAL A 218 10.13 -0.65 -11.08
N PHE A 219 9.50 0.39 -11.61
CA PHE A 219 9.35 1.72 -11.03
C PHE A 219 8.01 1.89 -10.33
N HIS A 220 7.91 2.94 -9.49
CA HIS A 220 6.76 3.18 -8.62
C HIS A 220 5.49 3.60 -9.38
N ASN A 221 5.60 4.58 -10.29
CA ASN A 221 4.46 5.35 -10.77
C ASN A 221 3.67 4.68 -11.90
N PRO A 222 2.32 4.62 -11.82
CA PRO A 222 1.46 4.02 -12.85
C PRO A 222 1.34 4.84 -14.13
N GLY A 223 1.63 6.14 -14.12
CA GLY A 223 1.35 7.07 -15.23
C GLY A 223 2.55 7.38 -16.13
N GLY A 224 3.73 6.82 -15.88
CA GLY A 224 4.93 7.11 -16.63
C GLY A 224 5.18 6.18 -17.83
N PRO A 225 6.18 6.50 -18.68
CA PRO A 225 6.62 5.60 -19.74
C PRO A 225 7.44 4.41 -19.20
N GLN A 226 7.77 4.43 -17.92
CA GLN A 226 8.59 3.44 -17.26
C GLN A 226 7.79 2.16 -16.96
N ARG A 227 8.50 1.05 -16.91
CA ARG A 227 7.99 -0.24 -16.47
C ARG A 227 7.60 -0.16 -15.01
N TRP A 228 6.35 -0.48 -14.67
CA TRP A 228 5.82 -0.41 -13.32
C TRP A 228 5.03 -1.67 -12.95
N TYR A 229 4.51 -1.79 -11.76
CA TYR A 229 3.81 -2.98 -11.26
C TYR A 229 2.64 -3.45 -12.12
N GLY A 230 1.94 -2.53 -12.80
CA GLY A 230 0.84 -2.81 -13.73
C GLY A 230 1.28 -2.98 -15.18
N SER A 231 2.57 -3.05 -15.48
CA SER A 231 3.06 -3.34 -16.82
C SER A 231 2.72 -4.77 -17.24
N PRO A 232 2.36 -5.03 -18.52
CA PRO A 232 1.90 -6.35 -18.97
C PRO A 232 2.86 -7.50 -18.72
N ASP A 233 4.16 -7.22 -18.66
CA ASP A 233 5.24 -8.17 -18.39
C ASP A 233 5.57 -8.31 -16.89
N VAL A 234 5.11 -7.39 -16.04
CA VAL A 234 5.33 -7.43 -14.59
C VAL A 234 4.17 -8.12 -13.85
N ILE A 235 2.93 -7.91 -14.31
CA ILE A 235 1.76 -8.53 -13.72
C ILE A 235 1.91 -10.06 -13.56
N PRO A 236 2.35 -10.82 -14.57
CA PRO A 236 2.51 -12.28 -14.43
C PRO A 236 3.48 -12.67 -13.32
N ILE A 237 4.49 -11.85 -13.02
CA ILE A 237 5.53 -12.17 -12.04
C ILE A 237 4.93 -12.21 -10.62
N TRP A 238 4.19 -11.17 -10.22
CA TRP A 238 3.60 -11.14 -8.89
C TRP A 238 2.29 -11.93 -8.80
N LEU A 239 1.55 -12.05 -9.90
CA LEU A 239 0.32 -12.83 -9.95
C LEU A 239 0.61 -14.33 -9.76
N ALA A 240 1.57 -14.90 -10.49
CA ALA A 240 2.00 -16.29 -10.32
C ALA A 240 2.45 -16.56 -8.87
N ARG A 241 3.18 -15.61 -8.27
CA ARG A 241 3.59 -15.75 -6.87
C ARG A 241 2.42 -15.74 -5.90
N LEU A 242 1.43 -14.88 -6.14
CA LEU A 242 0.19 -14.87 -5.35
C LEU A 242 -0.54 -16.21 -5.45
N GLU A 243 -0.72 -16.74 -6.66
CA GLU A 243 -1.39 -18.02 -6.91
C GLU A 243 -0.68 -19.19 -6.20
N GLU A 244 0.67 -19.21 -6.22
CA GLU A 244 1.44 -20.19 -5.44
C GLU A 244 1.18 -20.11 -3.93
N LEU A 245 1.05 -18.89 -3.39
CA LEU A 245 0.79 -18.67 -1.97
C LEU A 245 -0.63 -19.07 -1.58
N LEU A 246 -1.62 -18.77 -2.42
CA LEU A 246 -3.01 -19.19 -2.23
C LEU A 246 -3.13 -20.72 -2.26
N ALA A 247 -2.50 -21.38 -3.24
CA ALA A 247 -2.51 -22.85 -3.37
C ALA A 247 -1.88 -23.58 -2.17
N LYS A 248 -0.96 -22.96 -1.43
CA LYS A 248 -0.34 -23.55 -0.23
C LYS A 248 -1.21 -23.43 1.02
N LYS A 249 -2.24 -22.62 0.96
CA LYS A 249 -3.09 -22.31 2.10
C LYS A 249 -4.42 -23.09 2.09
N GLY A 250 -4.87 -23.47 0.89
CA GLY A 250 -6.05 -24.35 0.68
C GLY A 250 -5.67 -25.81 0.82
#